data_a77c876def1174aa1ef4834cc8778f69
#
_entry.id   a77c876def1174aa1ef4834cc8778f69
#
_cell.length_a   1.000
_cell.length_b   1.000
_cell.length_c   1.000
_cell.angle_alpha   90.00
_cell.angle_beta   90.00
_cell.angle_gamma   90.00
#
_symmetry.space_group_name_H-M   'P 1'
#
loop_
_entity.id
_entity.type
_entity.pdbx_description
1 polymer ?
#
loop_
_entity_poly.entity_id
_entity_poly.type
_entity_poly.pdbx_seq_one_letter_code
_entity_poly.pdbx_strand_id
1 'polypeptide(L)'
;MNIFDIFHQRIAAVLTDLHSAGKLPSLDAARFVVEPPKDINLGELACNAAMVFAKEAKTNFESPRHLALEICQSLKEFKEVDKVEIAGPGFINIHLKPAIYYKLLSAVLAKPE
;
A
#
# COMPACT_ATOMS: atom_id res chain seq x y z
N MET A 1 -5.69 12.66 -10.79
CA MET A 1 -5.26 11.53 -9.96
C MET A 1 -4.21 12.00 -8.96
N ASN A 2 -4.40 11.69 -7.69
CA ASN A 2 -3.48 12.10 -6.65
C ASN A 2 -2.60 10.93 -6.21
N ILE A 3 -1.65 11.19 -5.32
CA ILE A 3 -0.68 10.19 -4.88
C ILE A 3 -1.36 8.98 -4.20
N PHE A 4 -2.46 9.21 -3.48
CA PHE A 4 -3.19 8.13 -2.82
C PHE A 4 -3.81 7.20 -3.84
N ASP A 5 -4.40 7.74 -4.91
CA ASP A 5 -4.97 6.96 -6.00
C ASP A 5 -3.89 6.16 -6.73
N ILE A 6 -2.73 6.77 -6.97
CA ILE A 6 -1.62 6.11 -7.65
C ILE A 6 -1.18 4.88 -6.85
N PHE A 7 -0.98 5.03 -5.54
CA PHE A 7 -0.55 3.92 -4.71
C PHE A 7 -1.65 2.90 -4.46
N HIS A 8 -2.92 3.35 -4.43
CA HIS A 8 -4.03 2.40 -4.37
C HIS A 8 -3.99 1.48 -5.59
N GLN A 9 -3.79 2.03 -6.77
CA GLN A 9 -3.70 1.23 -7.99
C GLN A 9 -2.49 0.29 -7.99
N ARG A 10 -1.35 0.76 -7.49
CA ARG A 10 -0.14 -0.07 -7.41
C ARG A 10 -0.31 -1.23 -6.44
N ILE A 11 -0.93 -0.98 -5.29
CA ILE A 11 -1.20 -2.03 -4.31
C ILE A 11 -2.24 -3.01 -4.85
N ALA A 12 -3.26 -2.50 -5.54
CA ALA A 12 -4.23 -3.37 -6.21
C ALA A 12 -3.55 -4.30 -7.21
N ALA A 13 -2.56 -3.79 -7.94
CA ALA A 13 -1.80 -4.61 -8.88
C ALA A 13 -0.97 -5.68 -8.16
N VAL A 14 -0.38 -5.35 -7.01
CA VAL A 14 0.34 -6.33 -6.18
C VAL A 14 -0.61 -7.45 -5.74
N LEU A 15 -1.82 -7.08 -5.29
CA LEU A 15 -2.81 -8.07 -4.87
C LEU A 15 -3.26 -8.93 -6.04
N THR A 16 -3.41 -8.35 -7.22
CA THR A 16 -3.75 -9.09 -8.44
C THR A 16 -2.65 -10.10 -8.78
N ASP A 17 -1.39 -9.71 -8.64
CA ASP A 17 -0.27 -10.61 -8.87
C ASP A 17 -0.27 -11.78 -7.87
N LEU A 18 -0.59 -11.51 -6.61
CA LEU A 18 -0.72 -12.56 -5.60
C LEU A 18 -1.88 -13.50 -5.93
N HIS A 19 -2.98 -12.95 -6.43
CA HIS A 19 -4.11 -13.77 -6.88
C HIS A 19 -3.69 -14.65 -8.05
N SER A 20 -2.99 -14.10 -9.03
CA SER A 20 -2.53 -14.86 -10.20
C SER A 20 -1.54 -15.95 -9.83
N ALA A 21 -0.78 -15.74 -8.76
CA ALA A 21 0.16 -16.75 -8.22
C ALA A 21 -0.54 -17.81 -7.36
N GLY A 22 -1.86 -17.73 -7.19
CA GLY A 22 -2.62 -18.68 -6.39
C GLY A 22 -2.54 -18.45 -4.89
N LYS A 23 -2.00 -17.30 -4.45
CA LYS A 23 -1.83 -17.01 -3.03
C LYS A 23 -3.04 -16.32 -2.41
N LEU A 24 -3.88 -15.68 -3.21
CA LEU A 24 -5.08 -14.99 -2.73
C LEU A 24 -6.25 -15.32 -3.65
N PRO A 25 -7.49 -15.32 -3.13
CA PRO A 25 -8.68 -15.38 -3.98
C PRO A 25 -8.85 -14.04 -4.71
N SER A 26 -9.80 -13.98 -5.63
CA SER A 26 -10.15 -12.74 -6.30
C SER A 26 -10.63 -11.72 -5.27
N LEU A 27 -10.07 -10.52 -5.29
CA LEU A 27 -10.33 -9.49 -4.30
C LEU A 27 -10.90 -8.22 -4.93
N ASP A 28 -11.75 -7.55 -4.18
CA ASP A 28 -12.30 -6.25 -4.57
C ASP A 28 -11.41 -5.15 -4.03
N ALA A 29 -10.69 -4.47 -4.91
CA ALA A 29 -9.77 -3.41 -4.54
C ALA A 29 -10.46 -2.21 -3.88
N ALA A 30 -11.77 -2.07 -4.03
CA ALA A 30 -12.51 -1.00 -3.37
C ALA A 30 -12.62 -1.20 -1.86
N ARG A 31 -12.30 -2.40 -1.35
CA ARG A 31 -12.41 -2.71 0.07
C ARG A 31 -11.28 -2.13 0.91
N PHE A 32 -10.14 -1.81 0.32
CA PHE A 32 -9.04 -1.23 1.09
C PHE A 32 -8.81 0.22 0.73
N VAL A 33 -8.11 0.93 1.61
CA VAL A 33 -7.84 2.35 1.40
C VAL A 33 -6.36 2.66 1.55
N VAL A 34 -5.93 3.70 0.85
CA VAL A 34 -4.63 4.34 1.03
C VAL A 34 -4.92 5.78 1.42
N GLU A 35 -4.45 6.19 2.59
CA GLU A 35 -4.79 7.49 3.16
C GLU A 35 -3.60 8.06 3.93
N PRO A 36 -3.65 9.35 4.32
CA PRO A 36 -2.58 9.90 5.17
C PRO A 36 -2.53 9.16 6.49
N PRO A 37 -1.34 8.86 7.02
CA PRO A 37 -1.24 8.26 8.34
C PRO A 37 -1.66 9.27 9.42
N LYS A 38 -1.97 8.77 10.61
CA LYS A 38 -2.37 9.62 11.74
C LYS A 38 -1.25 10.53 12.21
N ASP A 39 0.00 10.10 12.07
CA ASP A 39 1.18 10.81 12.52
C ASP A 39 2.14 10.95 11.33
N ILE A 40 2.61 12.16 11.08
CA ILE A 40 3.52 12.46 9.97
C ILE A 40 4.81 11.62 10.05
N ASN A 41 5.22 11.22 11.25
CA ASN A 41 6.40 10.38 11.43
C ASN A 41 6.20 8.96 10.91
N LEU A 42 4.97 8.57 10.62
CA LEU A 42 4.65 7.25 10.08
C LEU A 42 4.75 7.19 8.56
N GLY A 43 5.18 8.26 7.93
CA GLY A 43 5.35 8.31 6.47
C GLY A 43 4.30 9.18 5.81
N GLU A 44 4.20 9.07 4.48
CA GLU A 44 3.27 9.85 3.69
C GLU A 44 1.98 9.12 3.37
N LEU A 45 2.02 7.78 3.40
CA LEU A 45 0.87 6.95 3.03
C LEU A 45 0.69 5.82 4.05
N ALA A 46 -0.57 5.51 4.36
CA ALA A 46 -0.92 4.35 5.18
C ALA A 46 -1.94 3.50 4.42
N CYS A 47 -1.77 2.18 4.48
CA CYS A 47 -2.61 1.23 3.77
C CYS A 47 -3.10 0.13 4.70
N ASN A 48 -4.38 -0.22 4.59
CA ASN A 48 -4.99 -1.28 5.40
C ASN A 48 -5.27 -2.57 4.64
N ALA A 49 -4.72 -2.73 3.43
CA ALA A 49 -5.05 -3.87 2.58
C ALA A 49 -4.83 -5.22 3.25
N ALA A 50 -3.72 -5.39 3.96
CA ALA A 50 -3.42 -6.67 4.62
C ALA A 50 -4.46 -7.03 5.66
N MET A 51 -4.92 -6.03 6.43
CA MET A 51 -5.93 -6.26 7.47
C MET A 51 -7.30 -6.56 6.87
N VAL A 52 -7.65 -5.85 5.80
CA VAL A 52 -8.95 -6.01 5.14
C VAL A 52 -9.09 -7.41 4.55
N PHE A 53 -8.01 -7.94 3.96
CA PHE A 53 -8.06 -9.23 3.26
C PHE A 53 -7.49 -10.40 4.07
N ALA A 54 -7.22 -10.19 5.36
CA ALA A 54 -6.59 -11.22 6.18
C ALA A 54 -7.39 -12.52 6.24
N LYS A 55 -8.72 -12.44 6.28
CA LYS A 55 -9.57 -13.64 6.36
C LYS A 55 -9.48 -14.47 5.10
N GLU A 56 -9.50 -13.82 3.94
CA GLU A 56 -9.44 -14.51 2.65
C GLU A 56 -8.05 -15.10 2.41
N ALA A 57 -7.03 -14.55 3.08
CA ALA A 57 -5.64 -14.96 2.88
C ALA A 57 -5.19 -16.09 3.82
N LYS A 58 -6.05 -16.56 4.72
CA LYS A 58 -5.68 -17.53 5.78
C LYS A 58 -4.96 -18.78 5.28
N THR A 59 -5.29 -19.25 4.09
CA THR A 59 -4.72 -20.47 3.56
C THR A 59 -3.21 -20.34 3.31
N ASN A 60 -2.76 -19.14 2.93
CA ASN A 60 -1.38 -18.92 2.53
C ASN A 60 -0.62 -17.97 3.47
N PHE A 61 -1.32 -17.27 4.36
CA PHE A 61 -0.71 -16.29 5.25
C PHE A 61 -1.23 -16.52 6.67
N GLU A 62 -0.31 -16.67 7.61
CA GLU A 62 -0.65 -16.98 9.00
C GLU A 62 -1.32 -15.82 9.72
N SER A 63 -1.05 -14.59 9.30
CA SER A 63 -1.54 -13.40 9.99
C SER A 63 -1.62 -12.23 9.02
N PRO A 64 -2.33 -11.14 9.38
CA PRO A 64 -2.31 -9.93 8.58
C PRO A 64 -0.90 -9.38 8.38
N ARG A 65 -0.04 -9.48 9.40
CA ARG A 65 1.35 -9.02 9.26
C ARG A 65 2.13 -9.84 8.23
N HIS A 66 1.84 -11.13 8.12
CA HIS A 66 2.48 -11.97 7.11
C HIS A 66 2.10 -11.51 5.69
N LEU A 67 0.82 -11.25 5.48
CA LEU A 67 0.35 -10.69 4.19
C LEU A 67 0.96 -9.31 3.94
N ALA A 68 1.04 -8.47 4.99
CA ALA A 68 1.64 -7.15 4.88
C ALA A 68 3.11 -7.24 4.46
N LEU A 69 3.87 -8.20 4.98
CA LEU A 69 5.26 -8.40 4.58
C LEU A 69 5.37 -8.69 3.09
N GLU A 70 4.49 -9.53 2.56
CA GLU A 70 4.50 -9.88 1.15
C GLU A 70 4.21 -8.65 0.28
N ILE A 71 3.23 -7.85 0.70
CA ILE A 71 2.92 -6.61 0.00
C ILE A 71 4.08 -5.63 0.06
N CYS A 72 4.70 -5.50 1.24
CA CYS A 72 5.83 -4.59 1.43
C CYS A 72 7.03 -4.95 0.55
N GLN A 73 7.29 -6.25 0.35
CA GLN A 73 8.39 -6.67 -0.51
C GLN A 73 8.22 -6.15 -1.94
N SER A 74 7.00 -6.16 -2.44
CA SER A 74 6.69 -5.63 -3.76
C SER A 74 6.78 -4.11 -3.79
N LEU A 75 6.30 -3.45 -2.73
CA LEU A 75 6.32 -1.99 -2.66
C LEU A 75 7.73 -1.42 -2.64
N LYS A 76 8.68 -2.14 -2.03
CA LYS A 76 10.08 -1.71 -1.97
C LYS A 76 10.71 -1.59 -3.34
N GLU A 77 10.18 -2.27 -4.34
CA GLU A 77 10.73 -2.25 -5.69
C GLU A 77 10.34 -1.00 -6.46
N PHE A 78 9.35 -0.23 -5.99
CA PHE A 78 9.00 1.03 -6.63
C PHE A 78 10.05 2.09 -6.30
N LYS A 79 10.54 2.77 -7.33
CA LYS A 79 11.60 3.76 -7.16
C LYS A 79 11.23 4.94 -6.27
N GLU A 80 9.93 5.23 -6.16
CA GLU A 80 9.43 6.34 -5.34
C GLU A 80 9.44 6.03 -3.85
N VAL A 81 9.54 4.76 -3.49
CA VAL A 81 9.45 4.32 -2.10
C VAL A 81 10.82 4.35 -1.45
N ASP A 82 10.93 5.10 -0.35
CA ASP A 82 12.14 5.13 0.46
C ASP A 82 12.21 3.93 1.40
N LYS A 83 11.13 3.72 2.15
CA LYS A 83 11.00 2.55 3.02
C LYS A 83 9.53 2.26 3.30
N VAL A 84 9.26 1.04 3.74
CA VAL A 84 7.93 0.63 4.19
C VAL A 84 8.08 0.01 5.57
N GLU A 85 7.05 0.20 6.41
CA GLU A 85 7.02 -0.33 7.76
C GLU A 85 5.66 -0.95 8.02
N ILE A 86 5.65 -1.98 8.87
CA ILE A 86 4.41 -2.61 9.30
C ILE A 86 4.15 -2.17 10.73
N ALA A 87 2.98 -1.60 10.96
CA ALA A 87 2.58 -1.12 12.28
C ALA A 87 1.37 -1.89 12.78
N GLY A 88 1.32 -2.12 14.10
CA GLY A 88 0.19 -2.80 14.72
C GLY A 88 -0.08 -4.16 14.10
N PRO A 89 -1.35 -4.52 13.91
CA PRO A 89 -1.72 -5.84 13.41
C PRO A 89 -1.47 -6.06 11.92
N GLY A 90 -1.03 -5.05 11.18
CA GLY A 90 -0.76 -5.22 9.76
C GLY A 90 -0.98 -3.98 8.91
N PHE A 91 -1.01 -2.79 9.52
CA PHE A 91 -1.01 -1.55 8.76
C PHE A 91 0.33 -1.38 8.05
N ILE A 92 0.29 -0.89 6.82
CA ILE A 92 1.49 -0.65 6.03
C ILE A 92 1.68 0.86 5.94
N ASN A 93 2.82 1.34 6.44
CA ASN A 93 3.20 2.76 6.36
C ASN A 93 4.28 2.91 5.31
N ILE A 94 4.05 3.78 4.34
CA ILE A 94 4.92 3.97 3.19
C ILE A 94 5.58 5.33 3.29
N HIS A 95 6.92 5.33 3.29
CA HIS A 95 7.73 6.54 3.25
C HIS A 95 8.24 6.74 1.83
N LEU A 96 7.93 7.87 1.26
CA LEU A 96 8.37 8.20 -0.10
C LEU A 96 9.69 8.94 -0.05
N LYS A 97 10.50 8.82 -1.11
CA LYS A 97 11.71 9.61 -1.24
C LYS A 97 11.31 11.08 -1.29
N PRO A 98 11.93 11.95 -0.49
CA PRO A 98 11.49 13.34 -0.39
C PRO A 98 11.38 14.06 -1.74
N ALA A 99 12.36 13.90 -2.60
CA ALA A 99 12.36 14.55 -3.92
C ALA A 99 11.17 14.08 -4.78
N ILE A 100 10.85 12.79 -4.72
CA ILE A 100 9.74 12.22 -5.49
C ILE A 100 8.40 12.69 -4.90
N TYR A 101 8.29 12.67 -3.57
CA TYR A 101 7.07 13.11 -2.91
C TYR A 101 6.74 14.56 -3.26
N TYR A 102 7.71 15.46 -3.16
CA TYR A 102 7.48 16.87 -3.49
C TYR A 102 7.14 17.06 -4.96
N LYS A 103 7.74 16.30 -5.84
CA LYS A 103 7.42 16.36 -7.26
C LYS A 103 5.97 15.96 -7.51
N LEU A 104 5.51 14.87 -6.91
CA LEU A 104 4.13 14.40 -7.06
C LEU A 104 3.14 15.38 -6.42
N LEU A 105 3.48 15.90 -5.24
CA LEU A 105 2.63 16.86 -4.55
C LEU A 105 2.50 18.15 -5.37
N SER A 106 3.60 18.65 -5.92
CA SER A 106 3.58 19.83 -6.77
C SER A 106 2.69 19.63 -7.99
N ALA A 107 2.75 18.46 -8.62
CA ALA A 107 1.91 18.15 -9.76
C ALA A 107 0.43 18.14 -9.38
N VAL A 108 0.10 17.62 -8.22
CA VAL A 108 -1.28 17.60 -7.69
C VAL A 108 -1.76 19.02 -7.43
N LEU A 109 -0.94 19.85 -6.78
CA LEU A 109 -1.29 21.21 -6.45
C LEU A 109 -1.35 22.13 -7.67
N ALA A 110 -0.58 21.83 -8.70
CA ALA A 110 -0.55 22.63 -9.92
C ALA A 110 -1.75 22.40 -10.82
N LYS A 111 -2.55 21.40 -10.55
CA LYS A 111 -3.74 21.05 -11.33
C LYS A 111 -4.99 21.42 -10.54
N PRO A 112 -5.52 22.60 -10.77
CA PRO A 112 -6.77 22.98 -10.10
C PRO A 112 -7.89 22.05 -10.57
N GLU A 113 -8.67 21.61 -9.64
CA GLU A 113 -9.81 20.72 -9.90
C GLU A 113 -11.09 21.55 -9.92
#